data_a370eef3721de8ac45127d2e1803df6d
#
_entry.id   a370eef3721de8ac45127d2e1803df6d
#
_cell.length_a   1.000
_cell.length_b   1.000
_cell.length_c   1.000
_cell.angle_alpha   90.00
_cell.angle_beta   90.00
_cell.angle_gamma   90.00
#
_symmetry.space_group_name_H-M   'P 1'
#
loop_
_entity.id
_entity.type
_entity.pdbx_description
1 polymer ?
#
loop_
_entity_poly.entity_id
_entity_poly.type
_entity_poly.pdbx_seq_one_letter_code
_entity_poly.pdbx_strand_id
1 'polypeptide(L)'
;MYKRQAKKLKEIQVKPEIEAFDLGNMWFGAQLYKEGLLSDPPMFQMCLGIPWGAPATTLAMQAMKDIMPKEGIWSGFAISKNEMPFVAQTVLMGGNPRVGLEDNLYLSKGKLATNAQLVEKAVRIIDELGYSPMTPAETREKLKLVKHK
;
A
#
# COMPACT_ATOMS: atom_id res chain seq x y z
N MET A 1 2.71 -22.43 4.54
CA MET A 1 1.61 -21.99 3.66
C MET A 1 2.07 -20.87 2.70
N TYR A 2 2.47 -19.70 3.15
CA TYR A 2 2.84 -18.53 2.34
C TYR A 2 3.93 -18.76 1.29
N LYS A 3 5.02 -19.48 1.62
CA LYS A 3 6.08 -19.80 0.64
C LYS A 3 5.57 -20.63 -0.55
N ARG A 4 4.62 -21.56 -0.31
CA ARG A 4 4.00 -22.33 -1.39
C ARG A 4 3.13 -21.45 -2.28
N GLN A 5 2.37 -20.53 -1.69
CA GLN A 5 1.56 -19.56 -2.42
C GLN A 5 2.44 -18.64 -3.27
N ALA A 6 3.50 -18.07 -2.69
CA ALA A 6 4.44 -17.20 -3.41
C ALA A 6 5.08 -17.91 -4.61
N LYS A 7 5.53 -19.16 -4.44
CA LYS A 7 6.04 -19.98 -5.56
C LYS A 7 4.99 -20.13 -6.67
N LYS A 8 3.74 -20.47 -6.30
CA LYS A 8 2.67 -20.65 -7.28
C LYS A 8 2.33 -19.37 -8.03
N LEU A 9 2.24 -18.24 -7.33
CA LEU A 9 2.01 -16.94 -7.97
C LEU A 9 3.13 -16.58 -8.94
N LYS A 10 4.40 -16.85 -8.58
CA LYS A 10 5.54 -16.65 -9.45
C LYS A 10 5.49 -17.53 -10.71
N GLU A 11 5.12 -18.80 -10.57
CA GLU A 11 4.95 -19.73 -11.71
C GLU A 11 3.91 -19.25 -12.72
N ILE A 12 2.79 -18.71 -12.24
CA ILE A 12 1.70 -18.22 -13.09
C ILE A 12 1.83 -16.72 -13.42
N GLN A 13 2.97 -16.11 -13.09
CA GLN A 13 3.30 -14.70 -13.37
C GLN A 13 2.30 -13.68 -12.80
N VAL A 14 1.68 -13.99 -11.65
CA VAL A 14 0.85 -13.06 -10.90
C VAL A 14 1.70 -12.41 -9.82
N LYS A 15 1.75 -11.08 -9.82
CA LYS A 15 2.49 -10.30 -8.82
C LYS A 15 1.64 -10.16 -7.54
N PRO A 16 2.07 -10.72 -6.40
CA PRO A 16 1.39 -10.45 -5.14
C PRO A 16 1.74 -9.07 -4.59
N GLU A 17 0.80 -8.44 -3.92
CA GLU A 17 1.03 -7.35 -2.98
C GLU A 17 1.01 -7.93 -1.57
N ILE A 18 2.06 -7.64 -0.79
CA ILE A 18 2.20 -8.15 0.58
C ILE A 18 1.55 -7.17 1.54
N GLU A 19 0.36 -7.49 2.01
CA GLU A 19 -0.31 -6.69 3.03
C GLU A 19 0.31 -6.93 4.40
N ALA A 20 0.83 -5.87 5.01
CA ALA A 20 1.53 -5.90 6.27
C ALA A 20 0.76 -5.06 7.32
N PHE A 21 0.34 -5.70 8.39
CA PHE A 21 -0.38 -5.11 9.51
C PHE A 21 0.53 -4.72 10.67
N ASP A 22 1.78 -5.20 10.64
CA ASP A 22 2.79 -4.94 11.66
C ASP A 22 4.21 -5.17 11.13
N LEU A 23 5.21 -4.96 11.99
CA LEU A 23 6.62 -5.16 11.66
C LEU A 23 6.95 -6.61 11.31
N GLY A 24 6.31 -7.58 11.95
CA GLY A 24 6.54 -9.01 11.71
C GLY A 24 6.08 -9.41 10.31
N ASN A 25 4.92 -8.91 9.88
CA ASN A 25 4.42 -9.14 8.52
C ASN A 25 5.36 -8.51 7.47
N MET A 26 5.83 -7.27 7.71
CA MET A 26 6.78 -6.59 6.83
C MET A 26 8.09 -7.36 6.74
N TRP A 27 8.65 -7.78 7.87
CA TRP A 27 9.88 -8.56 7.94
C TRP A 27 9.75 -9.89 7.22
N PHE A 28 8.63 -10.58 7.40
CA PHE A 28 8.36 -11.83 6.68
C PHE A 28 8.26 -11.62 5.17
N GLY A 29 7.59 -10.56 4.72
CA GLY A 29 7.54 -10.17 3.30
C GLY A 29 8.94 -9.90 2.72
N ALA A 30 9.79 -9.16 3.45
CA ALA A 30 11.18 -8.91 3.09
C ALA A 30 12.00 -10.23 2.99
N GLN A 31 11.75 -11.19 3.89
CA GLN A 31 12.38 -12.51 3.83
C GLN A 31 11.92 -13.30 2.60
N LEU A 32 10.64 -13.26 2.22
CA LEU A 32 10.17 -13.91 0.99
C LEU A 32 10.85 -13.34 -0.26
N TYR A 33 11.07 -12.02 -0.31
CA TYR A 33 11.80 -11.39 -1.40
C TYR A 33 13.27 -11.82 -1.43
N LYS A 34 13.96 -11.81 -0.29
CA LYS A 34 15.35 -12.26 -0.15
C LYS A 34 15.55 -13.72 -0.59
N GLU A 35 14.55 -14.57 -0.38
CA GLU A 35 14.54 -15.96 -0.85
C GLU A 35 14.19 -16.10 -2.34
N GLY A 36 13.99 -15.00 -3.06
CA GLY A 36 13.66 -15.02 -4.49
C GLY A 36 12.23 -15.51 -4.80
N LEU A 37 11.33 -15.47 -3.81
CA LEU A 37 9.95 -15.96 -3.96
C LEU A 37 8.98 -14.89 -4.47
N LEU A 38 9.36 -13.60 -4.42
CA LEU A 38 8.59 -12.50 -4.96
C LEU A 38 9.24 -11.99 -6.26
N SER A 39 8.41 -11.53 -7.20
CA SER A 39 8.89 -10.89 -8.43
C SER A 39 9.36 -9.46 -8.16
N ASP A 40 10.36 -9.01 -8.93
CA ASP A 40 10.92 -7.66 -8.86
C ASP A 40 10.09 -6.64 -9.68
N PRO A 41 9.84 -5.43 -9.17
CA PRO A 41 9.98 -4.99 -7.78
C PRO A 41 8.94 -5.67 -6.87
N PRO A 42 9.26 -6.01 -5.61
CA PRO A 42 8.26 -6.53 -4.68
C PRO A 42 7.27 -5.44 -4.29
N MET A 43 6.01 -5.81 -4.09
CA MET A 43 4.95 -4.88 -3.70
C MET A 43 4.53 -5.13 -2.25
N PHE A 44 4.40 -4.03 -1.49
CA PHE A 44 3.96 -4.05 -0.10
C PHE A 44 2.80 -3.10 0.11
N GLN A 45 1.90 -3.43 1.03
CA GLN A 45 0.84 -2.54 1.47
C GLN A 45 0.86 -2.45 3.00
N MET A 46 1.02 -1.24 3.54
CA MET A 46 1.03 -0.98 4.97
C MET A 46 -0.38 -0.64 5.44
N CYS A 47 -0.97 -1.51 6.24
CA CYS A 47 -2.27 -1.31 6.86
C CYS A 47 -2.10 -0.86 8.31
N LEU A 48 -2.52 0.37 8.65
CA LEU A 48 -2.29 0.97 9.95
C LEU A 48 -3.61 1.29 10.67
N GLY A 49 -3.58 1.17 11.99
CA GLY A 49 -4.71 1.52 12.85
C GLY A 49 -5.76 0.42 13.02
N ILE A 50 -5.49 -0.79 12.55
CA ILE A 50 -6.29 -1.98 12.90
C ILE A 50 -5.95 -2.38 14.33
N PRO A 51 -6.96 -2.75 15.17
CA PRO A 51 -6.71 -3.25 16.53
C PRO A 51 -5.65 -4.38 16.53
N TRP A 52 -4.66 -4.23 17.40
CA TRP A 52 -3.54 -5.17 17.60
C TRP A 52 -2.51 -5.23 16.45
N GLY A 53 -2.72 -4.47 15.38
CA GLY A 53 -1.71 -4.21 14.35
C GLY A 53 -0.87 -2.96 14.67
N ALA A 54 -0.10 -2.49 13.68
CA ALA A 54 0.65 -1.25 13.79
C ALA A 54 -0.28 -0.04 13.97
N PRO A 55 -0.03 0.84 14.95
CA PRO A 55 -0.86 2.04 15.15
C PRO A 55 -0.72 3.01 13.97
N ALA A 56 -1.79 3.80 13.72
CA ALA A 56 -1.77 4.84 12.69
C ALA A 56 -0.92 6.05 13.16
N THR A 57 0.40 5.89 13.12
CA THR A 57 1.39 6.91 13.48
C THR A 57 2.51 6.97 12.44
N THR A 58 3.10 8.14 12.26
CA THR A 58 4.29 8.33 11.40
C THR A 58 5.43 7.40 11.80
N LEU A 59 5.65 7.23 13.11
CA LEU A 59 6.71 6.36 13.61
C LEU A 59 6.51 4.89 13.22
N ALA A 60 5.28 4.38 13.33
CA ALA A 60 4.97 3.01 12.93
C ALA A 60 5.17 2.80 11.42
N MET A 61 4.68 3.74 10.59
CA MET A 61 4.89 3.71 9.15
C MET A 61 6.38 3.76 8.78
N GLN A 62 7.17 4.61 9.44
CA GLN A 62 8.61 4.71 9.22
C GLN A 62 9.31 3.40 9.60
N ALA A 63 9.00 2.82 10.75
CA ALA A 63 9.59 1.56 11.19
C ALA A 63 9.29 0.40 10.20
N MET A 64 8.07 0.35 9.65
CA MET A 64 7.71 -0.64 8.63
C MET A 64 8.48 -0.39 7.32
N LYS A 65 8.62 0.87 6.90
CA LYS A 65 9.39 1.26 5.71
C LYS A 65 10.86 0.88 5.84
N ASP A 66 11.46 1.05 7.01
CA ASP A 66 12.89 0.75 7.24
C ASP A 66 13.22 -0.75 7.11
N ILE A 67 12.23 -1.62 7.34
CA ILE A 67 12.37 -3.07 7.17
C ILE A 67 12.18 -3.50 5.71
N MET A 68 11.43 -2.73 4.93
CA MET A 68 11.11 -3.06 3.54
C MET A 68 12.38 -3.09 2.68
N PRO A 69 12.50 -4.01 1.70
CA PRO A 69 13.57 -3.97 0.72
C PRO A 69 13.62 -2.63 -0.03
N LYS A 70 14.82 -2.13 -0.34
CA LYS A 70 15.01 -0.84 -1.02
C LYS A 70 14.33 -0.77 -2.39
N GLU A 71 14.25 -1.91 -3.07
CA GLU A 71 13.59 -2.07 -4.37
C GLU A 71 12.07 -2.12 -4.26
N GLY A 72 11.54 -2.23 -3.03
CA GLY A 72 10.11 -2.36 -2.78
C GLY A 72 9.30 -1.13 -3.21
N ILE A 73 8.22 -1.38 -3.93
CA ILE A 73 7.17 -0.39 -4.16
C ILE A 73 6.09 -0.63 -3.12
N TRP A 74 5.63 0.43 -2.49
CA TRP A 74 4.70 0.29 -1.39
C TRP A 74 3.52 1.25 -1.45
N SER A 75 2.40 0.77 -0.95
CA SER A 75 1.21 1.55 -0.65
C SER A 75 0.99 1.62 0.86
N GLY A 76 0.27 2.63 1.30
CA GLY A 76 -0.07 2.79 2.71
C GLY A 76 -1.42 3.43 2.91
N PHE A 77 -2.11 2.99 3.95
CA PHE A 77 -3.38 3.53 4.39
C PHE A 77 -3.56 3.38 5.90
N ALA A 78 -4.51 4.12 6.44
CA ALA A 78 -4.92 3.99 7.82
C ALA A 78 -6.45 3.96 7.93
N ILE A 79 -6.94 3.23 8.91
CA ILE A 79 -8.38 2.96 9.08
C ILE A 79 -9.13 4.20 9.57
N SER A 80 -10.36 4.37 9.08
CA SER A 80 -11.38 5.31 9.56
C SER A 80 -10.94 6.78 9.45
N LYS A 81 -11.04 7.56 10.50
CA LYS A 81 -10.69 9.00 10.52
C LYS A 81 -9.26 9.31 10.12
N ASN A 82 -8.37 8.33 10.15
CA ASN A 82 -6.96 8.47 9.79
C ASN A 82 -6.71 8.27 8.30
N GLU A 83 -7.67 7.79 7.49
CA GLU A 83 -7.47 7.52 6.07
C GLU A 83 -6.94 8.75 5.32
N MET A 84 -7.64 9.87 5.38
CA MET A 84 -7.25 11.08 4.63
C MET A 84 -5.95 11.74 5.13
N PRO A 85 -5.68 11.86 6.44
CA PRO A 85 -4.36 12.28 6.91
C PRO A 85 -3.23 11.39 6.42
N PHE A 86 -3.47 10.07 6.30
CA PHE A 86 -2.47 9.13 5.82
C PHE A 86 -2.28 9.12 4.30
N VAL A 87 -3.20 9.69 3.52
CA VAL A 87 -2.92 10.01 2.10
C VAL A 87 -1.70 10.93 2.03
N ALA A 88 -1.73 12.07 2.74
CA ALA A 88 -0.61 13.01 2.77
C ALA A 88 0.65 12.37 3.35
N GLN A 89 0.53 11.67 4.49
CA GLN A 89 1.66 11.01 5.14
C GLN A 89 2.35 10.01 4.22
N THR A 90 1.58 9.17 3.51
CA THR A 90 2.11 8.16 2.58
C THR A 90 2.85 8.80 1.42
N VAL A 91 2.29 9.86 0.82
CA VAL A 91 2.92 10.61 -0.29
C VAL A 91 4.23 11.25 0.17
N LEU A 92 4.24 11.95 1.30
CA LEU A 92 5.43 12.61 1.85
C LEU A 92 6.57 11.62 2.18
N MET A 93 6.22 10.38 2.50
CA MET A 93 7.20 9.32 2.74
C MET A 93 7.58 8.54 1.46
N GLY A 94 7.08 8.95 0.29
CA GLY A 94 7.40 8.34 -1.02
C GLY A 94 6.65 7.05 -1.33
N GLY A 95 5.50 6.83 -0.69
CA GLY A 95 4.59 5.72 -0.96
C GLY A 95 3.41 6.11 -1.83
N ASN A 96 2.54 5.15 -2.09
CA ASN A 96 1.32 5.29 -2.86
C ASN A 96 0.11 5.13 -1.93
N PRO A 97 -0.79 6.11 -1.79
CA PRO A 97 -1.90 6.00 -0.87
C PRO A 97 -3.00 5.06 -1.40
N ARG A 98 -3.65 4.34 -0.49
CA ARG A 98 -4.91 3.61 -0.73
C ARG A 98 -6.03 4.33 0.01
N VAL A 99 -7.21 4.43 -0.63
CA VAL A 99 -8.45 4.93 -0.03
C VAL A 99 -9.64 4.12 -0.51
N GLY A 100 -10.69 4.04 0.32
CA GLY A 100 -11.93 3.38 -0.06
C GLY A 100 -12.85 3.07 1.11
N LEU A 101 -14.07 2.65 0.79
CA LEU A 101 -15.12 2.36 1.77
C LEU A 101 -14.83 1.14 2.65
N GLU A 102 -13.88 0.30 2.27
CA GLU A 102 -13.38 -0.78 3.12
C GLU A 102 -12.70 -0.21 4.38
N ASP A 103 -11.99 0.91 4.21
CA ASP A 103 -11.13 1.49 5.23
C ASP A 103 -11.81 2.65 5.99
N ASN A 104 -12.70 3.42 5.32
CA ASN A 104 -13.39 4.57 5.89
C ASN A 104 -14.73 4.83 5.20
N LEU A 105 -15.79 5.00 5.99
CA LEU A 105 -17.16 5.27 5.50
C LEU A 105 -17.46 6.75 5.30
N TYR A 106 -16.59 7.68 5.77
CA TYR A 106 -16.94 9.09 5.89
C TYR A 106 -16.07 10.00 5.03
N LEU A 107 -16.70 10.86 4.24
CA LEU A 107 -16.03 11.96 3.54
C LEU A 107 -15.58 13.07 4.51
N SER A 108 -16.41 13.31 5.53
CA SER A 108 -16.16 14.22 6.66
C SER A 108 -17.03 13.81 7.83
N LYS A 109 -16.83 14.42 8.99
CA LYS A 109 -17.61 14.11 10.20
C LYS A 109 -19.12 14.13 9.93
N GLY A 110 -19.78 12.98 10.12
CA GLY A 110 -21.23 12.81 9.95
C GLY A 110 -21.72 12.73 8.50
N LYS A 111 -20.84 12.81 7.49
CA LYS A 111 -21.20 12.71 6.07
C LYS A 111 -20.61 11.45 5.45
N LEU A 112 -21.47 10.51 5.07
CA LEU A 112 -21.04 9.29 4.38
C LEU A 112 -20.43 9.63 3.00
N ALA A 113 -19.49 8.80 2.57
CA ALA A 113 -18.79 8.91 1.29
C ALA A 113 -19.25 7.84 0.30
N THR A 114 -18.93 8.06 -0.96
CA THR A 114 -18.80 7.03 -1.98
C THR A 114 -17.30 6.77 -2.24
N ASN A 115 -16.95 5.63 -2.86
CA ASN A 115 -15.57 5.36 -3.28
C ASN A 115 -15.02 6.49 -4.17
N ALA A 116 -15.81 6.96 -5.13
CA ALA A 116 -15.41 8.06 -6.02
C ALA A 116 -15.04 9.33 -5.23
N GLN A 117 -15.84 9.72 -4.25
CA GLN A 117 -15.58 10.89 -3.42
C GLN A 117 -14.31 10.77 -2.58
N LEU A 118 -14.01 9.57 -2.06
CA LEU A 118 -12.76 9.33 -1.33
C LEU A 118 -11.55 9.43 -2.26
N VAL A 119 -11.63 8.84 -3.47
CA VAL A 119 -10.58 8.94 -4.49
C VAL A 119 -10.37 10.39 -4.94
N GLU A 120 -11.43 11.12 -5.27
CA GLU A 120 -11.35 12.55 -5.64
C GLU A 120 -10.70 13.39 -4.54
N LYS A 121 -11.02 13.10 -3.27
CA LYS A 121 -10.41 13.79 -2.13
C LYS A 121 -8.94 13.45 -1.99
N ALA A 122 -8.57 12.20 -2.17
CA ALA A 122 -7.17 11.77 -2.16
C ALA A 122 -6.37 12.43 -3.28
N VAL A 123 -6.90 12.46 -4.50
CA VAL A 123 -6.25 13.14 -5.65
C VAL A 123 -6.03 14.62 -5.34
N ARG A 124 -7.02 15.34 -4.81
CA ARG A 124 -6.82 16.75 -4.41
C ARG A 124 -5.70 16.93 -3.39
N ILE A 125 -5.61 16.03 -2.38
CA ILE A 125 -4.51 16.09 -1.40
C ILE A 125 -3.16 15.87 -2.09
N ILE A 126 -3.07 14.94 -3.02
CA ILE A 126 -1.85 14.66 -3.79
C ILE A 126 -1.45 15.87 -4.62
N ASP A 127 -2.40 16.51 -5.32
CA ASP A 127 -2.19 17.70 -6.14
C ASP A 127 -1.71 18.89 -5.30
N GLU A 128 -2.30 19.14 -4.14
CA GLU A 128 -1.89 20.20 -3.21
C GLU A 128 -0.47 20.00 -2.66
N LEU A 129 0.02 18.76 -2.63
CA LEU A 129 1.41 18.45 -2.28
C LEU A 129 2.38 18.57 -3.48
N GLY A 130 1.89 18.94 -4.66
CA GLY A 130 2.69 19.10 -5.88
C GLY A 130 2.99 17.78 -6.61
N TYR A 131 2.22 16.74 -6.37
CA TYR A 131 2.33 15.44 -7.04
C TYR A 131 1.09 15.16 -7.91
N SER A 132 1.16 14.11 -8.72
CA SER A 132 0.03 13.64 -9.52
C SER A 132 -0.03 12.12 -9.55
N PRO A 133 -1.22 11.51 -9.64
CA PRO A 133 -1.36 10.07 -9.86
C PRO A 133 -0.77 9.64 -11.20
N MET A 134 -0.16 8.46 -11.22
CA MET A 134 0.28 7.82 -12.46
C MET A 134 -0.93 7.37 -13.28
N THR A 135 -0.76 7.37 -14.60
CA THR A 135 -1.68 6.69 -15.49
C THR A 135 -1.62 5.17 -15.31
N PRO A 136 -2.67 4.42 -15.70
CA PRO A 136 -2.62 2.96 -15.68
C PRO A 136 -1.48 2.34 -16.49
N ALA A 137 -1.04 2.99 -17.58
CA ALA A 137 0.09 2.54 -18.39
C ALA A 137 1.41 2.67 -17.63
N GLU A 138 1.70 3.84 -17.07
CA GLU A 138 2.89 4.11 -16.25
C GLU A 138 2.93 3.19 -15.03
N THR A 139 1.77 2.95 -14.38
CA THR A 139 1.68 2.03 -13.24
C THR A 139 2.06 0.61 -13.63
N ARG A 140 1.55 0.10 -14.76
CA ARG A 140 1.90 -1.24 -15.25
C ARG A 140 3.38 -1.38 -15.56
N GLU A 141 3.97 -0.37 -16.19
CA GLU A 141 5.39 -0.33 -16.50
C GLU A 141 6.23 -0.31 -15.23
N LYS A 142 5.94 0.59 -14.29
CA LYS A 142 6.65 0.70 -13.01
C LYS A 142 6.61 -0.59 -12.20
N LEU A 143 5.46 -1.25 -12.17
CA LEU A 143 5.26 -2.50 -11.45
C LEU A 143 5.73 -3.73 -12.24
N LYS A 144 6.16 -3.57 -13.48
CA LYS A 144 6.56 -4.66 -14.40
C LYS A 144 5.48 -5.75 -14.49
N LEU A 145 4.21 -5.33 -14.67
CA LEU A 145 3.10 -6.27 -14.73
C LEU A 145 3.08 -7.02 -16.06
N VAL A 146 2.91 -8.34 -15.98
CA VAL A 146 2.75 -9.20 -17.17
C VAL A 146 1.31 -9.09 -17.68
N LYS A 147 1.17 -8.89 -18.98
CA LYS A 147 -0.15 -8.92 -19.64
C LYS A 147 -0.54 -10.38 -19.87
N HIS A 148 -1.52 -10.85 -19.12
CA HIS A 148 -2.14 -12.14 -19.39
C HIS A 148 -3.09 -12.02 -20.60
N LYS A 149 -3.08 -13.05 -21.46
CA LYS A 149 -3.98 -13.17 -22.61
C LYS A 149 -5.32 -13.74 -22.18
#